data_12e87f0e22d13205044e7d8ab0423b90
#
_entry.id   12e87f0e22d13205044e7d8ab0423b90
#
_cell.length_a   1.000
_cell.length_b   1.000
_cell.length_c   1.000
_cell.angle_alpha   90.00
_cell.angle_beta   90.00
_cell.angle_gamma   90.00
#
_symmetry.space_group_name_H-M   'P 1'
#
loop_
_entity.id
_entity.type
_entity.pdbx_description
1 polymer ?
#
loop_
_entity_poly.entity_id
_entity_poly.type
_entity_poly.pdbx_seq_one_letter_code
_entity_poly.pdbx_strand_id
1 'polypeptide(L)'
;MYKKIFIPLDNSKYSNYCEGLAISIAKKSNSELIGGHVYAASLHHKRFKEMEVGLPEKYKEESELKKQREYHNSLIGRGLRMISDSYLDSLEKKSKEQNIPFARNIQEGKNYIQLVNDINKNDYDLVIIGVRGLGEVQENAIGSVCERVVRRINTDVLIVKNERPLEGRIIVTVDGSEQSFRAVEMAADLAVKYNLEIEAVSVYDPHYHHVAFNGIAKILSGEMGEVFKSDEQEKLHEDVIDKGLEKIYQGHLESALKKVTESGIKLKTTLLEGKPYDQ
;
A
#
# COMPACT_ATOMS: atom_id res chain seq x y z
N MET A 1 -11.03 5.45 -15.28
CA MET A 1 -9.87 5.86 -14.50
C MET A 1 -10.33 6.71 -13.34
N TYR A 2 -9.52 6.92 -12.31
CA TYR A 2 -9.84 7.51 -11.03
C TYR A 2 -10.53 8.87 -11.14
N LYS A 3 -11.63 9.05 -10.42
CA LYS A 3 -12.40 10.32 -10.34
C LYS A 3 -12.19 11.02 -9.01
N LYS A 4 -12.04 10.26 -7.94
CA LYS A 4 -11.95 10.78 -6.57
C LYS A 4 -10.75 10.16 -5.85
N ILE A 5 -9.72 10.96 -5.56
CA ILE A 5 -8.45 10.51 -5.01
C ILE A 5 -8.28 11.04 -3.59
N PHE A 6 -8.04 10.15 -2.64
CA PHE A 6 -7.79 10.49 -1.24
C PHE A 6 -6.30 10.46 -0.91
N ILE A 7 -5.81 11.51 -0.24
CA ILE A 7 -4.41 11.67 0.11
C ILE A 7 -4.30 11.98 1.62
N PRO A 8 -4.02 10.98 2.48
CA PRO A 8 -3.72 11.20 3.88
C PRO A 8 -2.33 11.82 4.04
N LEU A 9 -2.26 13.00 4.66
CA LEU A 9 -1.04 13.79 4.87
C LEU A 9 -0.75 13.93 6.37
N ASP A 10 0.52 13.80 6.76
CA ASP A 10 1.02 14.00 8.12
C ASP A 10 2.27 14.89 8.17
N ASN A 11 2.55 15.60 7.09
CA ASN A 11 3.73 16.43 6.90
C ASN A 11 5.07 15.66 6.99
N SER A 12 5.04 14.34 6.88
CA SER A 12 6.24 13.54 6.72
C SER A 12 6.83 13.71 5.31
N LYS A 13 8.10 13.40 5.16
CA LYS A 13 8.80 13.37 3.87
C LYS A 13 8.01 12.59 2.80
N TYR A 14 7.47 11.44 3.17
CA TYR A 14 6.76 10.56 2.24
C TYR A 14 5.35 11.05 1.91
N SER A 15 4.65 11.68 2.87
CA SER A 15 3.37 12.31 2.57
C SER A 15 3.52 13.51 1.64
N ASN A 16 4.63 14.27 1.78
CA ASN A 16 4.92 15.37 0.87
C ASN A 16 5.22 14.90 -0.56
N TYR A 17 5.84 13.73 -0.73
CA TYR A 17 6.02 13.10 -2.05
C TYR A 17 4.69 12.71 -2.71
N CYS A 18 3.67 12.37 -1.91
CA CYS A 18 2.35 12.05 -2.43
C CYS A 18 1.71 13.24 -3.16
N GLU A 19 1.97 14.47 -2.75
CA GLU A 19 1.35 15.66 -3.33
C GLU A 19 1.65 15.81 -4.83
N GLY A 20 2.93 15.68 -5.22
CA GLY A 20 3.35 15.79 -6.62
C GLY A 20 2.70 14.74 -7.51
N LEU A 21 2.67 13.48 -7.05
CA LEU A 21 2.02 12.38 -7.76
C LEU A 21 0.50 12.57 -7.83
N ALA A 22 -0.14 13.00 -6.74
CA ALA A 22 -1.58 13.25 -6.69
C ALA A 22 -1.99 14.32 -7.71
N ILE A 23 -1.27 15.44 -7.76
CA ILE A 23 -1.49 16.51 -8.75
C ILE A 23 -1.32 15.99 -10.19
N SER A 24 -0.24 15.23 -10.45
CA SER A 24 0.03 14.66 -11.78
C SER A 24 -1.08 13.71 -12.23
N ILE A 25 -1.53 12.82 -11.32
CA ILE A 25 -2.59 11.86 -11.62
C ILE A 25 -3.93 12.59 -11.81
N ALA A 26 -4.28 13.52 -10.91
CA ALA A 26 -5.54 14.25 -10.97
C ALA A 26 -5.66 15.08 -12.26
N LYS A 27 -4.59 15.76 -12.66
CA LYS A 27 -4.55 16.54 -13.90
C LYS A 27 -4.82 15.68 -15.14
N LYS A 28 -4.18 14.50 -15.21
CA LYS A 28 -4.35 13.58 -16.34
C LYS A 28 -5.67 12.81 -16.33
N SER A 29 -6.28 12.64 -15.16
CA SER A 29 -7.54 11.89 -15.00
C SER A 29 -8.76 12.77 -14.82
N ASN A 30 -8.58 14.09 -14.72
CA ASN A 30 -9.64 15.06 -14.38
C ASN A 30 -10.35 14.68 -13.07
N SER A 31 -9.54 14.40 -12.04
CA SER A 31 -10.01 13.90 -10.74
C SER A 31 -10.19 15.03 -9.73
N GLU A 32 -11.05 14.79 -8.73
CA GLU A 32 -11.09 15.55 -7.48
C GLU A 32 -10.06 15.00 -6.51
N LEU A 33 -9.38 15.88 -5.78
CA LEU A 33 -8.45 15.53 -4.70
C LEU A 33 -9.06 15.80 -3.33
N ILE A 34 -8.95 14.83 -2.42
CA ILE A 34 -9.35 14.99 -1.03
C ILE A 34 -8.10 14.83 -0.15
N GLY A 35 -7.62 15.93 0.39
CA GLY A 35 -6.54 15.93 1.38
C GLY A 35 -7.08 15.57 2.76
N GLY A 36 -6.50 14.54 3.40
CA GLY A 36 -6.93 14.06 4.70
C GLY A 36 -5.87 14.16 5.78
N HIS A 37 -6.28 14.49 7.03
CA HIS A 37 -5.44 14.34 8.21
C HIS A 37 -6.26 13.87 9.41
N VAL A 38 -5.65 13.05 10.28
CA VAL A 38 -6.27 12.58 11.51
C VAL A 38 -5.42 12.99 12.71
N TYR A 39 -6.00 13.71 13.63
CA TYR A 39 -5.36 14.11 14.90
C TYR A 39 -6.02 13.43 16.10
N ALA A 40 -5.28 13.33 17.21
CA ALA A 40 -5.71 12.54 18.38
C ALA A 40 -5.79 13.42 19.64
N ALA A 41 -6.71 14.41 19.68
CA ALA A 41 -6.90 15.28 20.83
C ALA A 41 -7.39 14.50 22.07
N SER A 42 -8.33 13.58 21.89
CA SER A 42 -8.87 12.73 22.96
C SER A 42 -7.80 11.87 23.66
N LEU A 43 -6.77 11.42 22.93
CA LEU A 43 -5.63 10.72 23.52
C LEU A 43 -4.79 11.64 24.44
N HIS A 44 -4.58 12.88 24.04
CA HIS A 44 -3.89 13.88 24.86
C HIS A 44 -4.70 14.19 26.13
N HIS A 45 -6.01 14.36 26.02
CA HIS A 45 -6.89 14.59 27.18
C HIS A 45 -6.81 13.44 28.18
N LYS A 46 -6.86 12.21 27.69
CA LYS A 46 -6.73 11.02 28.54
C LYS A 46 -5.38 10.98 29.25
N ARG A 47 -4.27 11.20 28.53
CA ARG A 47 -2.92 11.23 29.12
C ARG A 47 -2.72 12.36 30.11
N PHE A 48 -3.26 13.56 29.81
CA PHE A 48 -3.22 14.67 30.77
C PHE A 48 -3.85 14.25 32.09
N LYS A 49 -5.06 13.66 32.07
CA LYS A 49 -5.74 13.17 33.25
C LYS A 49 -4.94 12.09 34.00
N GLU A 50 -4.29 11.18 33.30
CA GLU A 50 -3.41 10.17 33.91
C GLU A 50 -2.19 10.79 34.61
N MET A 51 -1.68 11.92 34.12
CA MET A 51 -0.52 12.64 34.68
C MET A 51 -0.88 13.63 35.82
N GLU A 52 -2.15 13.90 36.09
CA GLU A 52 -2.59 14.81 37.13
C GLU A 52 -2.06 14.45 38.53
N VAL A 53 -1.80 13.18 38.79
CA VAL A 53 -1.21 12.71 40.06
C VAL A 53 0.17 13.33 40.33
N GLY A 54 0.88 13.74 39.29
CA GLY A 54 2.21 14.36 39.37
C GLY A 54 2.17 15.88 39.47
N LEU A 55 1.00 16.52 39.48
CA LEU A 55 0.87 17.97 39.55
C LEU A 55 1.31 18.51 40.91
N PRO A 56 1.91 19.72 40.97
CA PRO A 56 2.11 20.46 42.23
C PRO A 56 0.83 20.67 42.99
N GLU A 57 0.90 20.70 44.34
CA GLU A 57 -0.27 20.83 45.22
C GLU A 57 -1.20 21.99 44.85
N LYS A 58 -0.65 23.14 44.45
CA LYS A 58 -1.43 24.33 44.03
C LYS A 58 -2.41 24.09 42.88
N TYR A 59 -2.24 23.02 42.11
CA TYR A 59 -3.11 22.65 41.00
C TYR A 59 -4.01 21.45 41.31
N LYS A 60 -3.92 20.83 42.50
CA LYS A 60 -4.68 19.64 42.87
C LYS A 60 -6.08 19.92 43.40
N GLU A 61 -6.40 21.20 43.71
CA GLU A 61 -7.75 21.56 44.08
C GLU A 61 -8.71 21.30 42.89
N GLU A 62 -9.84 20.63 43.14
CA GLU A 62 -10.75 20.17 42.06
C GLU A 62 -11.28 21.32 41.19
N SER A 63 -11.52 22.50 41.79
CA SER A 63 -11.92 23.71 41.06
C SER A 63 -10.86 24.17 40.06
N GLU A 64 -9.59 24.11 40.47
CA GLU A 64 -8.46 24.50 39.65
C GLU A 64 -8.14 23.42 38.58
N LEU A 65 -8.17 22.15 38.97
CA LEU A 65 -8.04 21.04 38.03
C LEU A 65 -9.06 21.10 36.90
N LYS A 66 -10.31 21.42 37.23
CA LYS A 66 -11.36 21.56 36.21
C LYS A 66 -11.04 22.67 35.21
N LYS A 67 -10.59 23.84 35.68
CA LYS A 67 -10.17 24.94 34.80
C LYS A 67 -8.98 24.54 33.94
N GLN A 68 -7.97 23.88 34.50
CA GLN A 68 -6.78 23.46 33.77
C GLN A 68 -7.14 22.42 32.72
N ARG A 69 -8.02 21.47 33.00
CA ARG A 69 -8.57 20.51 32.00
C ARG A 69 -9.26 21.22 30.85
N GLU A 70 -10.12 22.22 31.15
CA GLU A 70 -10.85 22.98 30.12
C GLU A 70 -9.90 23.78 29.24
N TYR A 71 -8.94 24.49 29.83
CA TYR A 71 -7.94 25.27 29.09
C TYR A 71 -7.04 24.34 28.24
N HIS A 72 -6.51 23.26 28.83
CA HIS A 72 -5.67 22.31 28.13
C HIS A 72 -6.43 21.64 26.97
N ASN A 73 -7.66 21.18 27.22
CA ASN A 73 -8.48 20.54 26.19
C ASN A 73 -8.80 21.52 25.05
N SER A 74 -9.14 22.74 25.33
CA SER A 74 -9.38 23.76 24.31
C SER A 74 -8.13 24.10 23.52
N LEU A 75 -6.98 24.27 24.19
CA LEU A 75 -5.71 24.58 23.55
C LEU A 75 -5.24 23.43 22.65
N ILE A 76 -5.23 22.20 23.17
CA ILE A 76 -4.80 21.03 22.42
C ILE A 76 -5.74 20.74 21.25
N GLY A 77 -7.06 20.76 21.48
CA GLY A 77 -8.03 20.50 20.40
C GLY A 77 -7.91 21.52 19.26
N ARG A 78 -7.86 22.82 19.59
CA ARG A 78 -7.70 23.89 18.57
C ARG A 78 -6.32 23.86 17.93
N GLY A 79 -5.26 23.68 18.72
CA GLY A 79 -3.88 23.64 18.22
C GLY A 79 -3.66 22.48 17.25
N LEU A 80 -4.09 21.26 17.60
CA LEU A 80 -3.99 20.10 16.72
C LEU A 80 -4.83 20.26 15.45
N ARG A 81 -6.00 20.92 15.55
CA ARG A 81 -6.81 21.24 14.38
C ARG A 81 -6.08 22.19 13.44
N MET A 82 -5.49 23.27 13.97
CA MET A 82 -4.71 24.24 13.17
C MET A 82 -3.49 23.58 12.51
N ILE A 83 -2.79 22.69 13.22
CA ILE A 83 -1.70 21.90 12.66
C ILE A 83 -2.21 21.02 11.51
N SER A 84 -3.35 20.35 11.71
CA SER A 84 -3.97 19.52 10.67
C SER A 84 -4.33 20.32 9.42
N ASP A 85 -4.88 21.52 9.59
CA ASP A 85 -5.18 22.43 8.49
C ASP A 85 -3.90 22.81 7.73
N SER A 86 -2.83 23.15 8.45
CA SER A 86 -1.55 23.55 7.84
C SER A 86 -0.90 22.43 7.01
N TYR A 87 -1.11 21.15 7.37
CA TYR A 87 -0.59 20.02 6.59
C TYR A 87 -1.28 19.85 5.22
N LEU A 88 -2.47 20.40 5.07
CA LEU A 88 -3.23 20.37 3.82
C LEU A 88 -3.04 21.61 2.94
N ASP A 89 -2.47 22.69 3.48
CA ASP A 89 -2.31 23.96 2.78
C ASP A 89 -1.49 23.84 1.48
N SER A 90 -0.42 23.07 1.52
CA SER A 90 0.47 22.86 0.36
C SER A 90 -0.28 22.18 -0.79
N LEU A 91 -0.97 21.07 -0.51
CA LEU A 91 -1.73 20.34 -1.54
C LEU A 91 -2.91 21.16 -2.06
N GLU A 92 -3.63 21.88 -1.20
CA GLU A 92 -4.71 22.77 -1.63
C GLU A 92 -4.21 23.88 -2.54
N LYS A 93 -3.09 24.53 -2.19
CA LYS A 93 -2.47 25.55 -3.03
C LYS A 93 -2.09 25.02 -4.41
N LYS A 94 -1.37 23.89 -4.46
CA LYS A 94 -0.99 23.22 -5.71
C LYS A 94 -2.21 22.82 -6.55
N SER A 95 -3.28 22.34 -5.91
CA SER A 95 -4.53 21.99 -6.58
C SER A 95 -5.20 23.21 -7.21
N LYS A 96 -5.29 24.34 -6.49
CA LYS A 96 -5.83 25.60 -6.99
C LYS A 96 -5.03 26.14 -8.19
N GLU A 97 -3.70 26.12 -8.11
CA GLU A 97 -2.80 26.54 -9.19
C GLU A 97 -3.00 25.75 -10.49
N GLN A 98 -3.44 24.49 -10.38
CA GLN A 98 -3.68 23.58 -11.52
C GLN A 98 -5.17 23.44 -11.87
N ASN A 99 -6.06 24.22 -11.23
CA ASN A 99 -7.54 24.14 -11.40
C ASN A 99 -8.10 22.74 -11.12
N ILE A 100 -7.55 22.03 -10.13
CA ILE A 100 -8.02 20.72 -9.68
C ILE A 100 -8.98 20.93 -8.51
N PRO A 101 -10.21 20.35 -8.55
CA PRO A 101 -11.13 20.37 -7.42
C PRO A 101 -10.48 19.74 -6.18
N PHE A 102 -10.57 20.42 -5.04
CA PHE A 102 -9.94 20.00 -3.80
C PHE A 102 -10.90 20.15 -2.61
N ALA A 103 -10.92 19.14 -1.74
CA ALA A 103 -11.63 19.17 -0.46
C ALA A 103 -10.72 18.76 0.70
N ARG A 104 -10.98 19.31 1.90
CA ARG A 104 -10.29 18.92 3.14
C ARG A 104 -11.13 17.93 3.93
N ASN A 105 -10.49 16.90 4.46
CA ASN A 105 -11.09 15.92 5.36
C ASN A 105 -10.23 15.77 6.62
N ILE A 106 -10.56 16.51 7.65
CA ILE A 106 -9.86 16.50 8.95
C ILE A 106 -10.72 15.80 9.98
N GLN A 107 -10.17 14.75 10.58
CA GLN A 107 -10.87 13.90 11.55
C GLN A 107 -10.13 13.82 12.87
N GLU A 108 -10.87 13.53 13.93
CA GLU A 108 -10.31 13.27 15.25
C GLU A 108 -10.39 11.79 15.59
N GLY A 109 -9.33 11.22 16.14
CA GLY A 109 -9.29 9.86 16.68
C GLY A 109 -7.98 9.12 16.41
N LYS A 110 -8.05 7.81 16.43
CA LYS A 110 -6.87 6.95 16.16
C LYS A 110 -6.62 6.87 14.66
N ASN A 111 -5.44 7.34 14.21
CA ASN A 111 -5.08 7.56 12.82
C ASN A 111 -5.60 6.49 11.85
N TYR A 112 -5.07 5.26 11.92
CA TYR A 112 -5.44 4.23 10.96
C TYR A 112 -6.92 3.81 11.04
N ILE A 113 -7.56 3.93 12.22
CA ILE A 113 -8.98 3.58 12.39
C ILE A 113 -9.85 4.58 11.64
N GLN A 114 -9.59 5.88 11.83
CA GLN A 114 -10.36 6.90 11.14
C GLN A 114 -10.13 6.86 9.63
N LEU A 115 -8.87 6.67 9.18
CA LEU A 115 -8.56 6.53 7.76
C LEU A 115 -9.30 5.35 7.13
N VAL A 116 -9.26 4.15 7.76
CA VAL A 116 -9.96 2.97 7.25
C VAL A 116 -11.47 3.18 7.22
N ASN A 117 -12.04 3.74 8.28
CA ASN A 117 -13.48 4.01 8.35
C ASN A 117 -13.91 5.02 7.27
N ASP A 118 -13.12 6.05 7.05
CA ASP A 118 -13.39 7.08 6.05
C ASP A 118 -13.29 6.51 4.63
N ILE A 119 -12.23 5.77 4.33
CA ILE A 119 -12.02 5.18 3.02
C ILE A 119 -13.12 4.17 2.67
N ASN A 120 -13.51 3.33 3.63
CA ASN A 120 -14.57 2.33 3.41
C ASN A 120 -15.98 2.93 3.37
N LYS A 121 -16.17 4.16 3.86
CA LYS A 121 -17.47 4.85 3.89
C LYS A 121 -17.69 5.74 2.67
N ASN A 122 -16.62 6.23 2.07
CA ASN A 122 -16.66 7.12 0.93
C ASN A 122 -16.19 6.40 -0.33
N ASP A 123 -16.75 6.78 -1.47
CA ASP A 123 -16.43 6.18 -2.77
C ASP A 123 -15.13 6.81 -3.34
N TYR A 124 -14.00 6.56 -2.71
CA TYR A 124 -12.69 6.90 -3.25
C TYR A 124 -12.25 5.82 -4.25
N ASP A 125 -11.75 6.25 -5.41
CA ASP A 125 -11.24 5.33 -6.43
C ASP A 125 -9.77 4.98 -6.20
N LEU A 126 -9.02 5.89 -5.58
CA LEU A 126 -7.59 5.72 -5.30
C LEU A 126 -7.22 6.36 -3.97
N VAL A 127 -6.39 5.68 -3.20
CA VAL A 127 -5.70 6.23 -2.03
C VAL A 127 -4.21 6.37 -2.34
N ILE A 128 -3.65 7.59 -2.21
CA ILE A 128 -2.21 7.83 -2.38
C ILE A 128 -1.61 8.07 -1.00
N ILE A 129 -0.82 7.13 -0.51
CA ILE A 129 -0.28 7.16 0.86
C ILE A 129 1.24 7.03 0.88
N GLY A 130 1.89 7.81 1.73
CA GLY A 130 3.32 7.65 2.00
C GLY A 130 3.64 6.32 2.67
N VAL A 131 4.73 5.68 2.25
CA VAL A 131 5.16 4.39 2.79
C VAL A 131 5.41 4.45 4.30
N ARG A 132 5.77 5.62 4.84
CA ARG A 132 6.03 5.89 6.26
C ARG A 132 5.54 7.28 6.65
N GLY A 133 5.19 7.46 7.93
CA GLY A 133 4.87 8.75 8.54
C GLY A 133 6.03 9.30 9.38
N LEU A 134 5.71 10.18 10.34
CA LEU A 134 6.68 10.85 11.24
C LEU A 134 7.34 9.92 12.27
N GLY A 135 6.81 8.71 12.49
CA GLY A 135 7.40 7.75 13.43
C GLY A 135 8.73 7.17 12.95
N GLU A 136 9.65 6.89 13.88
CA GLU A 136 10.88 6.16 13.58
C GLU A 136 10.57 4.71 13.20
N VAL A 137 11.00 4.30 12.01
CA VAL A 137 10.88 2.93 11.50
C VAL A 137 12.18 2.58 10.79
N GLN A 138 12.60 1.31 10.85
CA GLN A 138 13.77 0.81 10.11
C GLN A 138 13.65 1.14 8.61
N GLU A 139 14.75 1.45 7.96
CA GLU A 139 14.78 2.01 6.61
C GLU A 139 14.00 1.23 5.55
N ASN A 140 13.88 -0.08 5.68
CA ASN A 140 13.21 -0.95 4.69
C ASN A 140 11.80 -1.39 5.10
N ALA A 141 11.27 -0.90 6.23
CA ALA A 141 9.96 -1.32 6.72
C ALA A 141 8.83 -0.39 6.20
N ILE A 142 7.66 -0.96 5.99
CA ILE A 142 6.43 -0.21 5.76
C ILE A 142 5.96 0.37 7.09
N GLY A 143 5.54 1.63 7.11
CA GLY A 143 5.01 2.29 8.30
C GLY A 143 3.71 1.65 8.79
N SER A 144 3.53 1.60 10.11
CA SER A 144 2.41 0.89 10.74
C SER A 144 1.02 1.43 10.34
N VAL A 145 0.89 2.70 9.99
CA VAL A 145 -0.38 3.27 9.49
C VAL A 145 -0.62 2.80 8.06
N CYS A 146 0.37 2.93 7.17
CA CYS A 146 0.29 2.47 5.78
C CYS A 146 -0.09 0.98 5.72
N GLU A 147 0.63 0.11 6.43
CA GLU A 147 0.36 -1.33 6.48
C GLU A 147 -1.07 -1.64 6.93
N ARG A 148 -1.52 -1.00 8.03
CA ARG A 148 -2.86 -1.25 8.58
C ARG A 148 -3.97 -0.73 7.70
N VAL A 149 -3.76 0.36 6.96
CA VAL A 149 -4.72 0.89 5.99
C VAL A 149 -4.84 -0.07 4.83
N VAL A 150 -3.72 -0.40 4.16
CA VAL A 150 -3.71 -1.28 2.98
C VAL A 150 -4.38 -2.64 3.24
N ARG A 151 -4.17 -3.21 4.42
CA ARG A 151 -4.77 -4.51 4.80
C ARG A 151 -6.29 -4.47 5.07
N ARG A 152 -6.92 -3.29 5.14
CA ARG A 152 -8.32 -3.14 5.63
C ARG A 152 -9.24 -2.38 4.68
N ILE A 153 -8.74 -1.97 3.55
CA ILE A 153 -9.53 -1.27 2.53
C ILE A 153 -9.58 -2.11 1.25
N ASN A 154 -10.61 -1.88 0.45
CA ASN A 154 -10.81 -2.52 -0.85
C ASN A 154 -10.57 -1.56 -2.02
N THR A 155 -10.15 -0.32 -1.73
CA THR A 155 -9.84 0.71 -2.71
C THR A 155 -8.41 0.51 -3.23
N ASP A 156 -8.16 0.88 -4.47
CA ASP A 156 -6.80 0.89 -5.03
C ASP A 156 -5.87 1.79 -4.23
N VAL A 157 -4.64 1.36 -4.01
CA VAL A 157 -3.66 2.08 -3.18
C VAL A 157 -2.34 2.28 -3.93
N LEU A 158 -1.91 3.53 -4.00
CA LEU A 158 -0.56 3.89 -4.44
C LEU A 158 0.32 4.22 -3.22
N ILE A 159 1.28 3.34 -2.92
CA ILE A 159 2.26 3.56 -1.84
C ILE A 159 3.47 4.30 -2.39
N VAL A 160 3.71 5.50 -1.86
CA VAL A 160 4.78 6.37 -2.34
C VAL A 160 6.04 6.21 -1.48
N LYS A 161 7.15 5.81 -2.11
CA LYS A 161 8.44 5.58 -1.45
C LYS A 161 9.49 6.67 -1.72
N ASN A 162 9.32 7.45 -2.78
CA ASN A 162 10.26 8.48 -3.20
C ASN A 162 9.54 9.58 -4.01
N GLU A 163 10.27 10.62 -4.37
CA GLU A 163 9.75 11.79 -5.09
C GLU A 163 9.80 11.63 -6.63
N ARG A 164 10.04 10.44 -7.14
CA ARG A 164 10.16 10.25 -8.59
C ARG A 164 8.82 10.45 -9.28
N PRO A 165 8.78 11.12 -10.44
CA PRO A 165 7.60 11.20 -11.26
C PRO A 165 7.22 9.81 -11.82
N LEU A 166 6.01 9.70 -12.38
CA LEU A 166 5.60 8.49 -13.11
C LEU A 166 6.27 8.48 -14.49
N GLU A 167 7.44 7.85 -14.58
CA GLU A 167 8.25 7.73 -15.78
C GLU A 167 8.95 6.37 -15.85
N GLY A 168 9.44 5.99 -17.04
CA GLY A 168 10.17 4.74 -17.25
C GLY A 168 9.27 3.55 -17.43
N ARG A 169 9.28 2.59 -16.52
CA ARG A 169 8.63 1.28 -16.68
C ARG A 169 7.72 0.93 -15.51
N ILE A 170 6.57 0.34 -15.82
CA ILE A 170 5.70 -0.34 -14.85
C ILE A 170 6.04 -1.82 -14.87
N ILE A 171 6.33 -2.38 -13.70
CA ILE A 171 6.44 -3.83 -13.50
C ILE A 171 5.11 -4.31 -12.92
N VAL A 172 4.49 -5.29 -13.58
CA VAL A 172 3.24 -5.92 -13.13
C VAL A 172 3.52 -7.38 -12.81
N THR A 173 3.27 -7.78 -11.57
CA THR A 173 3.40 -9.19 -11.16
C THR A 173 2.15 -9.97 -11.54
N VAL A 174 2.33 -11.15 -12.16
CA VAL A 174 1.24 -11.99 -12.66
C VAL A 174 1.36 -13.38 -12.07
N ASP A 175 0.31 -13.82 -11.38
CA ASP A 175 0.19 -15.12 -10.74
C ASP A 175 -0.95 -16.00 -11.31
N GLY A 176 -1.61 -15.52 -12.37
CA GLY A 176 -2.73 -16.19 -13.01
C GLY A 176 -4.10 -15.90 -12.36
N SER A 177 -4.14 -15.12 -11.28
CA SER A 177 -5.41 -14.70 -10.68
C SER A 177 -6.11 -13.62 -11.53
N GLU A 178 -7.44 -13.52 -11.40
CA GLU A 178 -8.19 -12.41 -12.02
C GLU A 178 -7.69 -11.03 -11.57
N GLN A 179 -7.24 -10.93 -10.32
CA GLN A 179 -6.71 -9.69 -9.76
C GLN A 179 -5.42 -9.27 -10.47
N SER A 180 -4.51 -10.22 -10.71
CA SER A 180 -3.27 -9.94 -11.44
C SER A 180 -3.53 -9.55 -12.89
N PHE A 181 -4.52 -10.17 -13.56
CA PHE A 181 -4.91 -9.77 -14.92
C PHE A 181 -5.55 -8.38 -14.97
N ARG A 182 -6.38 -8.01 -13.99
CA ARG A 182 -6.90 -6.63 -13.86
C ARG A 182 -5.79 -5.61 -13.63
N ALA A 183 -4.76 -5.99 -12.86
CA ALA A 183 -3.57 -5.14 -12.69
C ALA A 183 -2.83 -4.91 -14.01
N VAL A 184 -2.74 -5.93 -14.88
CA VAL A 184 -2.15 -5.79 -16.24
C VAL A 184 -2.96 -4.79 -17.09
N GLU A 185 -4.28 -4.90 -17.10
CA GLU A 185 -5.16 -3.98 -17.84
C GLU A 185 -5.01 -2.54 -17.33
N MET A 186 -4.97 -2.34 -16.01
CA MET A 186 -4.75 -1.02 -15.41
C MET A 186 -3.36 -0.45 -15.71
N ALA A 187 -2.33 -1.29 -15.67
CA ALA A 187 -0.97 -0.88 -16.05
C ALA A 187 -0.90 -0.47 -17.52
N ALA A 188 -1.64 -1.14 -18.40
CA ALA A 188 -1.75 -0.77 -19.80
C ALA A 188 -2.37 0.64 -19.96
N ASP A 189 -3.47 0.92 -19.26
CA ASP A 189 -4.10 2.24 -19.26
C ASP A 189 -3.16 3.34 -18.75
N LEU A 190 -2.42 3.05 -17.68
CA LEU A 190 -1.42 3.97 -17.14
C LEU A 190 -0.28 4.20 -18.12
N ALA A 191 0.22 3.15 -18.77
CA ALA A 191 1.30 3.25 -19.73
C ALA A 191 0.94 4.14 -20.93
N VAL A 192 -0.27 4.00 -21.46
CA VAL A 192 -0.76 4.90 -22.53
C VAL A 192 -0.77 6.35 -22.05
N LYS A 193 -1.34 6.61 -20.86
CA LYS A 193 -1.49 7.98 -20.35
C LYS A 193 -0.17 8.67 -20.03
N TYR A 194 0.80 7.91 -19.53
CA TYR A 194 2.07 8.45 -19.05
C TYR A 194 3.23 8.17 -19.99
N ASN A 195 2.98 7.49 -21.12
CA ASN A 195 4.01 7.04 -22.07
C ASN A 195 5.09 6.20 -21.39
N LEU A 196 4.66 5.14 -20.69
CA LEU A 196 5.52 4.23 -19.92
C LEU A 196 5.70 2.90 -20.64
N GLU A 197 6.80 2.21 -20.38
CA GLU A 197 6.96 0.81 -20.75
C GLU A 197 6.22 -0.09 -19.74
N ILE A 198 5.80 -1.28 -20.16
CA ILE A 198 5.22 -2.29 -19.27
C ILE A 198 6.01 -3.58 -19.37
N GLU A 199 6.28 -4.17 -18.23
CA GLU A 199 6.86 -5.50 -18.11
C GLU A 199 6.01 -6.35 -17.16
N ALA A 200 5.45 -7.46 -17.66
CA ALA A 200 4.78 -8.47 -16.84
C ALA A 200 5.81 -9.49 -16.37
N VAL A 201 5.85 -9.69 -15.05
CA VAL A 201 6.75 -10.62 -14.40
C VAL A 201 5.96 -11.72 -13.70
N SER A 202 6.30 -12.97 -13.97
CA SER A 202 5.76 -14.11 -13.24
C SER A 202 6.91 -14.88 -12.60
N VAL A 203 6.70 -15.35 -11.37
CA VAL A 203 7.75 -16.05 -10.59
C VAL A 203 7.19 -17.37 -10.12
N TYR A 204 7.88 -18.48 -10.41
CA TYR A 204 7.52 -19.80 -9.91
C TYR A 204 8.62 -20.36 -9.00
N ASP A 205 8.22 -21.08 -7.95
CA ASP A 205 9.13 -21.67 -6.96
C ASP A 205 8.98 -23.19 -6.95
N PRO A 206 9.90 -23.95 -7.60
CA PRO A 206 9.89 -25.41 -7.56
C PRO A 206 10.40 -25.96 -6.22
N HIS A 207 11.08 -25.14 -5.42
CA HIS A 207 11.78 -25.56 -4.21
C HIS A 207 10.89 -26.27 -3.19
N TYR A 208 9.63 -25.83 -3.03
CA TYR A 208 8.71 -26.47 -2.11
C TYR A 208 8.46 -27.95 -2.46
N HIS A 209 8.32 -28.27 -3.76
CA HIS A 209 8.11 -29.62 -4.24
C HIS A 209 9.36 -30.48 -4.03
N HIS A 210 10.55 -29.95 -4.30
CA HIS A 210 11.81 -30.62 -4.03
C HIS A 210 12.01 -30.93 -2.54
N VAL A 211 11.73 -29.99 -1.65
CA VAL A 211 11.85 -30.18 -0.19
C VAL A 211 10.88 -31.26 0.29
N ALA A 212 9.63 -31.22 -0.18
CA ALA A 212 8.62 -32.21 0.20
C ALA A 212 8.99 -33.60 -0.31
N PHE A 213 9.40 -33.72 -1.57
CA PHE A 213 9.80 -34.99 -2.18
C PHE A 213 11.06 -35.58 -1.50
N ASN A 214 12.10 -34.79 -1.29
CA ASN A 214 13.31 -35.21 -0.59
C ASN A 214 13.01 -35.64 0.86
N GLY A 215 12.05 -35.00 1.54
CA GLY A 215 11.56 -35.44 2.83
C GLY A 215 10.92 -36.83 2.79
N ILE A 216 10.06 -37.07 1.82
CA ILE A 216 9.42 -38.36 1.60
C ILE A 216 10.45 -39.42 1.23
N ALA A 217 11.36 -39.17 0.29
CA ALA A 217 12.41 -40.08 -0.16
C ALA A 217 13.31 -40.52 1.01
N LYS A 218 13.65 -39.65 1.93
CA LYS A 218 14.42 -39.99 3.16
C LYS A 218 13.69 -40.94 4.09
N ILE A 219 12.36 -40.82 4.21
CA ILE A 219 11.52 -41.69 5.05
C ILE A 219 11.34 -43.05 4.39
N LEU A 220 11.20 -43.08 3.06
CA LEU A 220 10.97 -44.28 2.26
C LEU A 220 12.27 -44.96 1.81
N SER A 221 13.42 -44.67 2.45
CA SER A 221 14.70 -45.30 2.10
C SER A 221 14.73 -46.82 2.39
N GLY A 222 15.50 -47.60 1.59
CA GLY A 222 15.61 -49.05 1.73
C GLY A 222 14.51 -49.81 0.97
N GLU A 223 14.04 -50.92 1.53
CA GLU A 223 13.04 -51.82 0.90
C GLU A 223 11.75 -51.06 0.51
N MET A 224 11.35 -50.06 1.27
CA MET A 224 10.18 -49.24 0.93
C MET A 224 10.45 -48.33 -0.28
N GLY A 225 11.67 -47.86 -0.49
CA GLY A 225 12.04 -47.06 -1.65
C GLY A 225 11.92 -47.87 -2.97
N GLU A 226 12.29 -49.19 -2.96
CA GLU A 226 12.10 -50.06 -4.11
C GLU A 226 10.63 -50.32 -4.42
N VAL A 227 9.80 -50.52 -3.39
CA VAL A 227 8.33 -50.74 -3.54
C VAL A 227 7.66 -49.51 -4.19
N PHE A 228 8.04 -48.32 -3.83
CA PHE A 228 7.47 -47.09 -4.38
C PHE A 228 8.21 -46.54 -5.61
N LYS A 229 9.24 -47.27 -6.11
CA LYS A 229 10.04 -46.85 -7.27
C LYS A 229 10.55 -45.41 -7.14
N SER A 230 11.19 -45.10 -6.02
CA SER A 230 11.57 -43.73 -5.66
C SER A 230 12.37 -43.02 -6.74
N ASP A 231 13.32 -43.68 -7.40
CA ASP A 231 14.15 -43.10 -8.46
C ASP A 231 13.37 -42.76 -9.75
N GLU A 232 12.36 -43.61 -10.09
CA GLU A 232 11.47 -43.33 -11.22
C GLU A 232 10.54 -42.14 -10.88
N GLN A 233 10.07 -42.06 -9.64
CA GLN A 233 9.20 -40.97 -9.15
C GLN A 233 9.98 -39.65 -9.01
N GLU A 234 11.27 -39.69 -8.67
CA GLU A 234 12.12 -38.52 -8.62
C GLU A 234 12.25 -37.88 -10.00
N LYS A 235 12.59 -38.68 -11.01
CA LYS A 235 12.64 -38.21 -12.40
C LYS A 235 11.30 -37.69 -12.91
N LEU A 236 10.21 -38.39 -12.57
CA LEU A 236 8.87 -37.92 -12.92
C LEU A 236 8.56 -36.60 -12.27
N HIS A 237 8.97 -36.43 -11.02
CA HIS A 237 8.76 -35.20 -10.25
C HIS A 237 9.53 -34.01 -10.86
N GLU A 238 10.80 -34.20 -11.22
CA GLU A 238 11.59 -33.19 -11.93
C GLU A 238 10.98 -32.82 -13.28
N ASP A 239 10.67 -33.84 -14.10
CA ASP A 239 10.16 -33.61 -15.45
C ASP A 239 8.72 -33.05 -15.50
N VAL A 240 7.84 -33.50 -14.61
CA VAL A 240 6.43 -33.13 -14.65
C VAL A 240 6.14 -31.89 -13.78
N ILE A 241 6.72 -31.79 -12.59
CA ILE A 241 6.42 -30.71 -11.68
C ILE A 241 7.20 -29.46 -12.05
N ASP A 242 8.52 -29.54 -12.20
CA ASP A 242 9.32 -28.35 -12.47
C ASP A 242 9.01 -27.75 -13.85
N LYS A 243 9.07 -28.58 -14.89
CA LYS A 243 8.69 -28.14 -16.24
C LYS A 243 7.21 -27.84 -16.40
N GLY A 244 6.34 -28.48 -15.59
CA GLY A 244 4.92 -28.23 -15.54
C GLY A 244 4.62 -26.89 -14.91
N LEU A 245 5.28 -26.53 -13.78
CA LEU A 245 5.17 -25.23 -13.14
C LEU A 245 5.65 -24.12 -14.09
N GLU A 246 6.82 -24.26 -14.68
CA GLU A 246 7.34 -23.31 -15.66
C GLU A 246 6.31 -23.02 -16.75
N LYS A 247 5.71 -24.07 -17.36
CA LYS A 247 4.68 -23.94 -18.40
C LYS A 247 3.42 -23.24 -17.93
N ILE A 248 2.97 -23.51 -16.69
CA ILE A 248 1.79 -22.87 -16.12
C ILE A 248 2.05 -21.36 -16.00
N TYR A 249 3.16 -20.96 -15.40
CA TYR A 249 3.49 -19.56 -15.20
C TYR A 249 3.83 -18.83 -16.51
N GLN A 250 4.42 -19.53 -17.48
CA GLN A 250 4.55 -19.03 -18.85
C GLN A 250 3.17 -18.78 -19.48
N GLY A 251 2.21 -19.69 -19.29
CA GLY A 251 0.82 -19.53 -19.75
C GLY A 251 0.11 -18.32 -19.12
N HIS A 252 0.43 -17.97 -17.88
CA HIS A 252 -0.07 -16.74 -17.27
C HIS A 252 0.44 -15.49 -17.99
N LEU A 253 1.73 -15.44 -18.34
CA LEU A 253 2.32 -14.34 -19.12
C LEU A 253 1.75 -14.25 -20.53
N GLU A 254 1.52 -15.37 -21.20
CA GLU A 254 0.87 -15.40 -22.52
C GLU A 254 -0.58 -14.89 -22.46
N SER A 255 -1.30 -15.22 -21.37
CA SER A 255 -2.65 -14.71 -21.13
C SER A 255 -2.65 -13.21 -20.87
N ALA A 256 -1.68 -12.71 -20.10
CA ALA A 256 -1.48 -11.29 -19.89
C ALA A 256 -1.16 -10.54 -21.20
N LEU A 257 -0.30 -11.12 -22.03
CA LEU A 257 0.06 -10.56 -23.34
C LEU A 257 -1.17 -10.44 -24.27
N LYS A 258 -2.02 -11.47 -24.33
CA LYS A 258 -3.25 -11.45 -25.12
C LYS A 258 -4.17 -10.29 -24.74
N LYS A 259 -4.37 -10.07 -23.42
CA LYS A 259 -5.22 -8.99 -22.89
C LYS A 259 -4.75 -7.59 -23.28
N VAL A 260 -3.44 -7.37 -23.39
CA VAL A 260 -2.85 -6.07 -23.72
C VAL A 260 -2.68 -5.85 -25.23
N THR A 261 -2.52 -6.91 -26.02
CA THR A 261 -2.30 -6.82 -27.47
C THR A 261 -3.47 -6.12 -28.16
N GLU A 262 -4.70 -6.31 -27.69
CA GLU A 262 -5.90 -5.63 -28.22
C GLU A 262 -5.85 -4.10 -28.04
N SER A 263 -5.08 -3.61 -27.06
CA SER A 263 -4.89 -2.17 -26.79
C SER A 263 -3.73 -1.55 -27.57
N GLY A 264 -3.03 -2.33 -28.41
CA GLY A 264 -1.90 -1.85 -29.23
C GLY A 264 -0.62 -1.52 -28.43
N ILE A 265 -0.55 -1.96 -27.16
CA ILE A 265 0.58 -1.71 -26.26
C ILE A 265 1.57 -2.86 -26.35
N LYS A 266 2.86 -2.53 -26.36
CA LYS A 266 3.93 -3.52 -26.31
C LYS A 266 4.20 -3.92 -24.85
N LEU A 267 3.85 -5.18 -24.51
CA LEU A 267 4.13 -5.78 -23.22
C LEU A 267 5.39 -6.65 -23.30
N LYS A 268 6.40 -6.34 -22.48
CA LYS A 268 7.51 -7.25 -22.22
C LYS A 268 7.08 -8.28 -21.19
N THR A 269 7.47 -9.55 -21.38
CA THR A 269 7.19 -10.62 -20.41
C THR A 269 8.50 -11.20 -19.90
N THR A 270 8.56 -11.51 -18.61
CA THR A 270 9.73 -12.08 -17.93
C THR A 270 9.26 -13.17 -16.96
N LEU A 271 9.77 -14.39 -17.14
CA LEU A 271 9.56 -15.50 -16.23
C LEU A 271 10.81 -15.67 -15.36
N LEU A 272 10.64 -15.76 -14.07
CA LEU A 272 11.73 -15.94 -13.11
C LEU A 272 11.48 -17.20 -12.27
N GLU A 273 12.55 -17.84 -11.87
CA GLU A 273 12.55 -18.96 -10.93
C GLU A 273 13.02 -18.50 -9.57
N GLY A 274 12.34 -18.91 -8.50
CA GLY A 274 12.66 -18.61 -7.12
C GLY A 274 11.48 -18.12 -6.32
N LYS A 275 11.74 -17.56 -5.14
CA LYS A 275 10.69 -17.04 -4.28
C LYS A 275 10.22 -15.66 -4.75
N PRO A 276 8.92 -15.43 -4.92
CA PRO A 276 8.39 -14.15 -5.46
C PRO A 276 8.86 -12.88 -4.74
N TYR A 277 9.19 -12.97 -3.45
CA TYR A 277 9.63 -11.81 -2.66
C TYR A 277 11.15 -11.56 -2.74
N ASP A 278 11.93 -12.48 -3.32
CA ASP A 278 13.39 -12.37 -3.47
C ASP A 278 13.78 -11.91 -4.88
N GLN A 279 12.89 -12.08 -5.87
CA GLN A 279 13.09 -11.72 -7.27
C GLN A 279 12.62 -10.30 -7.59
#